data_428c4b0c62e5392345d2b446aaf8df57
#
_entry.id   428c4b0c62e5392345d2b446aaf8df57
#
_cell.length_a   1.000
_cell.length_b   1.000
_cell.length_c   1.000
_cell.angle_alpha   90.00
_cell.angle_beta   90.00
_cell.angle_gamma   90.00
#
_symmetry.space_group_name_H-M   'P 1'
#
loop_
_entity.id
_entity.type
_entity.pdbx_description
1 polymer ?
#
loop_
_entity_poly.entity_id
_entity_poly.type
_entity_poly.pdbx_seq_one_letter_code
_entity_poly.pdbx_strand_id
1 'polypeptide(L)'
;MLYKAATAYIACVRKYDMTTQQQFEEAIALCREIFVKKMYDYGTAWRVLRIPSITDQIYIKANRIRSLQTKGVSKVGEGIVPEFIAIVNYAIMGLIQLEMGVADGSNGDDLHDVRMAEAYDKQADAALQLMLRKNHDYDEAWRLMRVSSYVDFILTKVFRTKQIEEHDGETLVSEGIDANYLDMLNYSIFALIKLVIEQSTDNVEK
;
A
#
# COMPACT_ATOMS: atom_id res chain seq x y z
N MET A 1 -0.17 -0.93 38.11
CA MET A 1 -1.40 -1.11 37.31
C MET A 1 -1.95 0.21 36.75
N LEU A 2 -2.13 1.25 37.52
CA LEU A 2 -2.69 2.55 37.11
C LEU A 2 -1.93 3.23 35.94
N TYR A 3 -0.61 3.13 35.91
CA TYR A 3 0.22 3.77 34.85
C TYR A 3 0.02 3.12 33.45
N LYS A 4 -0.13 1.79 33.39
CA LYS A 4 -0.41 1.07 32.13
C LYS A 4 -1.84 1.38 31.62
N ALA A 5 -2.82 1.53 32.52
CA ALA A 5 -4.18 1.89 32.16
C ALA A 5 -4.26 3.35 31.65
N ALA A 6 -3.53 4.28 32.29
CA ALA A 6 -3.45 5.67 31.84
C ALA A 6 -2.77 5.80 30.47
N THR A 7 -1.70 5.06 30.21
CA THR A 7 -1.00 5.05 28.93
C THR A 7 -1.89 4.46 27.83
N ALA A 8 -2.63 3.38 28.11
CA ALA A 8 -3.59 2.79 27.19
C ALA A 8 -4.78 3.73 26.89
N TYR A 9 -5.29 4.41 27.92
CA TYR A 9 -6.35 5.40 27.77
C TYR A 9 -5.92 6.60 26.94
N ILE A 10 -4.72 7.15 27.17
CA ILE A 10 -4.16 8.27 26.41
C ILE A 10 -3.89 7.83 24.95
N ALA A 11 -3.43 6.60 24.73
CA ALA A 11 -3.25 6.06 23.37
C ALA A 11 -4.60 5.87 22.66
N CYS A 12 -5.63 5.44 23.39
CA CYS A 12 -7.00 5.31 22.89
C CYS A 12 -7.58 6.66 22.49
N VAL A 13 -7.53 7.65 23.38
CA VAL A 13 -8.06 9.02 23.11
C VAL A 13 -7.33 9.67 21.94
N ARG A 14 -5.99 9.48 21.79
CA ARG A 14 -5.23 9.97 20.64
C ARG A 14 -5.72 9.38 19.32
N LYS A 15 -6.16 8.13 19.28
CA LYS A 15 -6.64 7.49 18.04
C LYS A 15 -8.00 7.98 17.57
N TYR A 16 -8.89 8.37 18.49
CA TYR A 16 -10.19 8.98 18.15
C TYR A 16 -10.07 10.40 17.57
N ASP A 17 -8.92 11.06 17.78
CA ASP A 17 -8.70 12.45 17.38
C ASP A 17 -7.72 12.56 16.20
N MET A 18 -7.35 11.42 15.57
CA MET A 18 -6.41 11.40 14.45
C MET A 18 -7.06 11.95 13.19
N THR A 19 -6.40 12.91 12.56
CA THR A 19 -6.73 13.35 11.21
C THR A 19 -6.49 12.23 10.19
N THR A 20 -7.13 12.29 9.03
CA THR A 20 -6.88 11.33 7.94
C THR A 20 -5.42 11.30 7.52
N GLN A 21 -4.75 12.44 7.52
CA GLN A 21 -3.31 12.50 7.28
C GLN A 21 -2.53 11.65 8.29
N GLN A 22 -2.79 11.81 9.58
CA GLN A 22 -2.12 11.03 10.63
C GLN A 22 -2.41 9.52 10.52
N GLN A 23 -3.65 9.15 10.18
CA GLN A 23 -4.01 7.75 9.93
C GLN A 23 -3.26 7.17 8.72
N PHE A 24 -3.11 7.96 7.66
CA PHE A 24 -2.32 7.59 6.49
C PHE A 24 -0.84 7.38 6.86
N GLU A 25 -0.24 8.33 7.58
CA GLU A 25 1.15 8.27 8.03
C GLU A 25 1.40 7.03 8.91
N GLU A 26 0.47 6.68 9.81
CA GLU A 26 0.58 5.47 10.63
C GLU A 26 0.48 4.20 9.78
N ALA A 27 -0.44 4.13 8.82
CA ALA A 27 -0.58 2.99 7.92
C ALA A 27 0.65 2.81 7.01
N ILE A 28 1.21 3.90 6.48
CA ILE A 28 2.46 3.88 5.71
C ILE A 28 3.64 3.42 6.57
N ALA A 29 3.72 3.85 7.82
CA ALA A 29 4.80 3.44 8.73
C ALA A 29 4.82 1.92 8.93
N LEU A 30 3.65 1.27 9.04
CA LEU A 30 3.55 -0.20 9.10
C LEU A 30 4.10 -0.86 7.83
N CYS A 31 3.76 -0.31 6.66
CA CYS A 31 4.24 -0.84 5.38
C CYS A 31 5.76 -0.65 5.21
N ARG A 32 6.26 0.53 5.58
CA ARG A 32 7.68 0.90 5.54
C ARG A 32 8.54 0.02 6.46
N GLU A 33 8.05 -0.29 7.66
CA GLU A 33 8.75 -1.17 8.59
C GLU A 33 9.02 -2.54 7.95
N ILE A 34 8.03 -3.12 7.28
CA ILE A 34 8.19 -4.41 6.57
C ILE A 34 9.13 -4.26 5.37
N PHE A 35 9.04 -3.16 4.61
CA PHE A 35 9.93 -2.89 3.49
C PHE A 35 11.40 -2.82 3.94
N VAL A 36 11.70 -2.04 4.99
CA VAL A 36 13.06 -1.89 5.51
C VAL A 36 13.61 -3.19 6.08
N LYS A 37 12.80 -3.97 6.82
CA LYS A 37 13.19 -5.29 7.32
C LYS A 37 13.58 -6.24 6.18
N LYS A 38 12.80 -6.27 5.10
CA LYS A 38 13.10 -7.06 3.93
C LYS A 38 14.35 -6.57 3.19
N MET A 39 14.57 -5.26 3.12
CA MET A 39 15.83 -4.73 2.60
C MET A 39 17.05 -5.17 3.43
N TYR A 40 16.90 -5.27 4.75
CA TYR A 40 17.96 -5.78 5.60
C TYR A 40 18.25 -7.26 5.32
N ASP A 41 17.22 -8.09 5.11
CA ASP A 41 17.36 -9.53 4.92
C ASP A 41 18.01 -9.91 3.57
N TYR A 42 17.64 -9.21 2.48
CA TYR A 42 18.05 -9.59 1.12
C TYR A 42 18.27 -8.41 0.15
N GLY A 43 18.51 -7.23 0.71
CA GLY A 43 18.82 -6.04 -0.07
C GLY A 43 17.65 -5.58 -0.94
N THR A 44 18.00 -5.02 -2.10
CA THR A 44 17.04 -4.48 -3.07
C THR A 44 16.87 -5.38 -4.28
N ALA A 45 16.88 -6.71 -4.08
CA ALA A 45 16.77 -7.71 -5.14
C ALA A 45 15.55 -7.51 -6.08
N TRP A 46 14.49 -6.85 -5.58
CA TRP A 46 13.32 -6.49 -6.37
C TRP A 46 13.61 -5.49 -7.50
N ARG A 47 14.75 -4.80 -7.47
CA ARG A 47 15.15 -3.84 -8.51
C ARG A 47 15.35 -4.48 -9.89
N VAL A 48 15.54 -5.80 -9.98
CA VAL A 48 15.59 -6.53 -11.25
C VAL A 48 14.20 -6.80 -11.85
N LEU A 49 13.12 -6.54 -11.12
CA LEU A 49 11.76 -6.78 -11.61
C LEU A 49 11.38 -5.74 -12.66
N ARG A 50 10.89 -6.21 -13.78
CA ARG A 50 10.24 -5.37 -14.78
C ARG A 50 8.87 -4.91 -14.27
N ILE A 51 8.36 -3.78 -14.76
CA ILE A 51 7.06 -3.22 -14.38
C ILE A 51 5.93 -4.26 -14.47
N PRO A 52 5.76 -5.04 -15.57
CA PRO A 52 4.71 -6.06 -15.62
C PRO A 52 4.82 -7.12 -14.52
N SER A 53 6.03 -7.46 -14.08
CA SER A 53 6.23 -8.41 -12.98
C SER A 53 5.76 -7.85 -11.64
N ILE A 54 5.92 -6.55 -11.42
CA ILE A 54 5.42 -5.87 -10.21
C ILE A 54 3.90 -5.78 -10.27
N THR A 55 3.31 -5.44 -11.41
CA THR A 55 1.86 -5.46 -11.64
C THR A 55 1.28 -6.84 -11.33
N ASP A 56 1.94 -7.91 -11.75
CA ASP A 56 1.51 -9.29 -11.46
C ASP A 56 1.60 -9.63 -9.96
N GLN A 57 2.60 -9.13 -9.23
CA GLN A 57 2.64 -9.29 -7.78
C GLN A 57 1.44 -8.62 -7.11
N ILE A 58 1.09 -7.40 -7.50
CA ILE A 58 -0.10 -6.71 -6.98
C ILE A 58 -1.37 -7.52 -7.32
N TYR A 59 -1.49 -8.02 -8.56
CA TYR A 59 -2.61 -8.87 -8.98
C TYR A 59 -2.77 -10.10 -8.07
N ILE A 60 -1.68 -10.83 -7.81
CA ILE A 60 -1.70 -12.03 -6.96
C ILE A 60 -2.22 -11.69 -5.57
N LYS A 61 -1.75 -10.59 -4.97
CA LYS A 61 -2.15 -10.14 -3.63
C LYS A 61 -3.62 -9.74 -3.59
N ALA A 62 -4.07 -8.90 -4.51
CA ALA A 62 -5.47 -8.46 -4.60
C ALA A 62 -6.42 -9.65 -4.85
N ASN A 63 -6.04 -10.56 -5.74
CA ASN A 63 -6.84 -11.75 -6.03
C ASN A 63 -6.91 -12.72 -4.83
N ARG A 64 -5.82 -12.84 -4.04
CA ARG A 64 -5.84 -13.61 -2.78
C ARG A 64 -6.81 -12.98 -1.78
N ILE A 65 -6.80 -11.66 -1.60
CA ILE A 65 -7.77 -10.97 -0.73
C ILE A 65 -9.20 -11.29 -1.17
N ARG A 66 -9.53 -11.12 -2.46
CA ARG A 66 -10.85 -11.44 -3.02
C ARG A 66 -11.25 -12.90 -2.75
N SER A 67 -10.33 -13.84 -2.94
CA SER A 67 -10.56 -15.26 -2.67
C SER A 67 -10.87 -15.52 -1.19
N LEU A 68 -10.14 -14.89 -0.26
CA LEU A 68 -10.37 -15.01 1.18
C LEU A 68 -11.72 -14.40 1.59
N GLN A 69 -12.08 -13.25 1.04
CA GLN A 69 -13.38 -12.61 1.29
C GLN A 69 -14.55 -13.49 0.81
N THR A 70 -14.38 -14.19 -0.30
CA THR A 70 -15.43 -15.07 -0.86
C THR A 70 -15.53 -16.40 -0.11
N LYS A 71 -14.39 -17.00 0.26
CA LYS A 71 -14.33 -18.33 0.90
C LYS A 71 -14.48 -18.29 2.42
N GLY A 72 -14.24 -17.14 3.05
CA GLY A 72 -14.33 -16.95 4.49
C GLY A 72 -13.25 -17.64 5.33
N VAL A 73 -12.39 -18.48 4.73
CA VAL A 73 -11.39 -19.29 5.44
C VAL A 73 -10.03 -19.23 4.74
N SER A 74 -8.97 -18.95 5.52
CA SER A 74 -7.57 -19.07 5.07
C SER A 74 -7.01 -20.44 5.49
N LYS A 75 -6.51 -21.22 4.54
CA LYS A 75 -5.79 -22.47 4.84
C LYS A 75 -4.37 -22.24 5.35
N VAL A 76 -3.81 -21.05 5.10
CA VAL A 76 -2.44 -20.66 5.49
C VAL A 76 -2.42 -19.94 6.84
N GLY A 77 -3.60 -19.62 7.41
CA GLY A 77 -3.72 -18.95 8.71
C GLY A 77 -3.47 -17.45 8.69
N GLU A 78 -3.06 -16.87 7.56
CA GLU A 78 -2.82 -15.43 7.42
C GLU A 78 -4.08 -14.71 6.94
N GLY A 79 -4.38 -13.56 7.55
CA GLY A 79 -5.47 -12.67 7.16
C GLY A 79 -5.19 -11.86 5.89
N ILE A 80 -6.05 -10.86 5.64
CA ILE A 80 -5.94 -9.98 4.45
C ILE A 80 -5.01 -8.77 4.67
N VAL A 81 -4.71 -8.40 5.91
CA VAL A 81 -3.87 -7.23 6.24
C VAL A 81 -2.46 -7.34 5.65
N PRO A 82 -1.73 -8.48 5.77
CA PRO A 82 -0.42 -8.62 5.14
C PRO A 82 -0.44 -8.46 3.61
N GLU A 83 -1.55 -8.82 2.96
CA GLU A 83 -1.69 -8.66 1.52
C GLU A 83 -1.85 -7.19 1.12
N PHE A 84 -2.62 -6.38 1.88
CA PHE A 84 -2.69 -4.94 1.65
C PHE A 84 -1.34 -4.25 1.87
N ILE A 85 -0.60 -4.62 2.93
CA ILE A 85 0.78 -4.14 3.14
C ILE A 85 1.67 -4.49 1.94
N ALA A 86 1.56 -5.70 1.42
CA ALA A 86 2.33 -6.12 0.25
C ALA A 86 1.94 -5.31 -1.01
N ILE A 87 0.65 -5.02 -1.23
CA ILE A 87 0.20 -4.20 -2.36
C ILE A 87 0.78 -2.78 -2.27
N VAL A 88 0.73 -2.14 -1.09
CA VAL A 88 1.36 -0.83 -0.86
C VAL A 88 2.84 -0.87 -1.25
N ASN A 89 3.58 -1.85 -0.73
CA ASN A 89 5.01 -1.96 -0.97
C ASN A 89 5.33 -2.23 -2.45
N TYR A 90 4.59 -3.10 -3.12
CA TYR A 90 4.77 -3.34 -4.56
C TYR A 90 4.37 -2.12 -5.41
N ALA A 91 3.33 -1.37 -5.05
CA ALA A 91 2.96 -0.15 -5.75
C ALA A 91 4.07 0.90 -5.64
N ILE A 92 4.66 1.10 -4.45
CA ILE A 92 5.80 1.99 -4.25
C ILE A 92 7.02 1.49 -5.05
N MET A 93 7.33 0.19 -5.01
CA MET A 93 8.40 -0.40 -5.84
C MET A 93 8.17 -0.13 -7.33
N GLY A 94 6.93 -0.23 -7.80
CA GLY A 94 6.55 0.08 -9.17
C GLY A 94 6.82 1.53 -9.53
N LEU A 95 6.43 2.47 -8.67
CA LEU A 95 6.70 3.90 -8.86
C LEU A 95 8.21 4.21 -8.89
N ILE A 96 9.00 3.58 -8.02
CA ILE A 96 10.45 3.71 -8.03
C ILE A 96 11.04 3.15 -9.34
N GLN A 97 10.56 1.99 -9.80
CA GLN A 97 11.02 1.39 -11.08
C GLN A 97 10.67 2.26 -12.30
N LEU A 98 9.49 2.89 -12.30
CA LEU A 98 9.11 3.85 -13.36
C LEU A 98 10.03 5.06 -13.39
N GLU A 99 10.48 5.53 -12.23
CA GLU A 99 11.37 6.69 -12.14
C GLU A 99 12.83 6.34 -12.44
N MET A 100 13.33 5.23 -11.89
CA MET A 100 14.75 4.91 -11.91
C MET A 100 15.14 3.88 -13.00
N GLY A 101 14.16 3.25 -13.63
CA GLY A 101 14.38 2.11 -14.53
C GLY A 101 14.67 0.81 -13.76
N VAL A 102 14.78 -0.30 -14.49
CA VAL A 102 15.11 -1.63 -13.97
C VAL A 102 16.60 -1.76 -13.81
N ALA A 103 17.09 -2.26 -12.66
CA ALA A 103 18.49 -2.57 -12.48
C ALA A 103 18.89 -3.79 -13.33
N ASP A 104 20.03 -3.74 -13.99
CA ASP A 104 20.51 -4.86 -14.82
C ASP A 104 21.10 -6.00 -14.00
N GLY A 105 21.32 -5.78 -12.69
CA GLY A 105 21.90 -6.77 -11.77
C GLY A 105 23.38 -7.05 -11.98
N SER A 106 24.05 -6.34 -12.89
CA SER A 106 25.46 -6.56 -13.20
C SER A 106 26.39 -5.98 -12.14
N ASN A 107 25.93 -4.95 -11.40
CA ASN A 107 26.64 -4.33 -10.29
C ASN A 107 25.99 -4.76 -8.97
N GLY A 108 26.72 -5.49 -8.13
CA GLY A 108 26.23 -5.90 -6.79
C GLY A 108 25.73 -4.73 -5.93
N ASP A 109 26.23 -3.52 -6.16
CA ASP A 109 25.81 -2.31 -5.49
C ASP A 109 24.36 -1.91 -5.80
N ASP A 110 23.83 -2.24 -6.98
CA ASP A 110 22.42 -1.99 -7.35
C ASP A 110 21.42 -2.77 -6.49
N LEU A 111 21.86 -3.88 -5.90
CA LEU A 111 21.03 -4.74 -5.05
C LEU A 111 21.14 -4.41 -3.55
N HIS A 112 21.96 -3.43 -3.18
CA HIS A 112 22.16 -2.97 -1.81
C HIS A 112 22.06 -1.44 -1.67
N ASP A 113 21.26 -0.82 -2.53
CA ASP A 113 21.13 0.64 -2.58
C ASP A 113 20.37 1.20 -1.36
N VAL A 114 21.11 1.81 -0.44
CA VAL A 114 20.56 2.46 0.77
C VAL A 114 19.60 3.63 0.47
N ARG A 115 19.70 4.21 -0.76
CA ARG A 115 18.81 5.31 -1.19
C ARG A 115 17.36 4.84 -1.38
N MET A 116 17.10 3.52 -1.42
CA MET A 116 15.75 2.98 -1.62
C MET A 116 14.80 3.31 -0.48
N ALA A 117 15.28 3.52 0.74
CA ALA A 117 14.44 3.99 1.83
C ALA A 117 13.95 5.44 1.60
N GLU A 118 14.84 6.32 1.09
CA GLU A 118 14.47 7.69 0.73
C GLU A 118 13.55 7.73 -0.50
N ALA A 119 13.82 6.89 -1.50
CA ALA A 119 12.95 6.73 -2.66
C ALA A 119 11.55 6.23 -2.27
N TYR A 120 11.48 5.31 -1.31
CA TYR A 120 10.20 4.86 -0.72
C TYR A 120 9.45 6.03 -0.09
N ASP A 121 10.10 6.81 0.76
CA ASP A 121 9.49 7.95 1.47
C ASP A 121 8.99 9.01 0.48
N LYS A 122 9.73 9.29 -0.58
CA LYS A 122 9.31 10.19 -1.66
C LYS A 122 8.01 9.74 -2.33
N GLN A 123 7.88 8.45 -2.67
CA GLN A 123 6.68 7.94 -3.33
C GLN A 123 5.49 7.85 -2.35
N ALA A 124 5.74 7.56 -1.08
CA ALA A 124 4.73 7.59 -0.04
C ALA A 124 4.17 9.01 0.18
N ASP A 125 5.03 10.04 0.17
CA ASP A 125 4.59 11.44 0.24
C ASP A 125 3.78 11.84 -1.01
N ALA A 126 4.19 11.45 -2.20
CA ALA A 126 3.42 11.70 -3.42
C ALA A 126 2.00 11.12 -3.35
N ALA A 127 1.85 9.90 -2.78
CA ALA A 127 0.56 9.28 -2.56
C ALA A 127 -0.28 10.02 -1.51
N LEU A 128 0.35 10.46 -0.40
CA LEU A 128 -0.29 11.29 0.62
C LEU A 128 -0.82 12.60 0.03
N GLN A 129 0.01 13.32 -0.74
CA GLN A 129 -0.41 14.58 -1.36
C GLN A 129 -1.56 14.38 -2.35
N LEU A 130 -1.56 13.29 -3.12
CA LEU A 130 -2.68 12.94 -3.99
C LEU A 130 -3.95 12.67 -3.18
N MET A 131 -3.85 11.89 -2.11
CA MET A 131 -4.96 11.58 -1.21
C MET A 131 -5.57 12.84 -0.61
N LEU A 132 -4.74 13.76 -0.10
CA LEU A 132 -5.22 15.01 0.51
C LEU A 132 -5.98 15.87 -0.52
N ARG A 133 -5.48 15.99 -1.74
CA ARG A 133 -6.21 16.71 -2.81
C ARG A 133 -7.55 16.05 -3.14
N LYS A 134 -7.58 14.72 -3.28
CA LYS A 134 -8.83 13.99 -3.56
C LYS A 134 -9.82 14.09 -2.39
N ASN A 135 -9.36 14.04 -1.13
CA ASN A 135 -10.23 14.20 0.03
C ASN A 135 -10.87 15.59 0.10
N HIS A 136 -10.16 16.63 -0.31
CA HIS A 136 -10.74 17.97 -0.41
C HIS A 136 -11.94 18.01 -1.36
N ASP A 137 -11.86 17.29 -2.49
CA ASP A 137 -12.91 17.32 -3.52
C ASP A 137 -14.06 16.34 -3.24
N TYR A 138 -13.77 15.21 -2.59
CA TYR A 138 -14.71 14.09 -2.39
C TYR A 138 -15.17 13.91 -0.93
N ASP A 139 -14.79 14.82 -0.03
CA ASP A 139 -15.21 14.81 1.38
C ASP A 139 -15.05 13.45 2.08
N GLU A 140 -13.91 12.81 1.88
CA GLU A 140 -13.56 11.50 2.46
C GLU A 140 -14.59 10.38 2.18
N ALA A 141 -15.28 10.41 1.05
CA ALA A 141 -16.31 9.42 0.66
C ALA A 141 -15.81 7.96 0.78
N TRP A 142 -14.50 7.74 0.68
CA TRP A 142 -13.88 6.42 0.86
C TRP A 142 -14.20 5.79 2.23
N ARG A 143 -14.44 6.57 3.28
CA ARG A 143 -14.77 6.05 4.62
C ARG A 143 -16.06 5.22 4.63
N LEU A 144 -17.02 5.54 3.76
CA LEU A 144 -18.27 4.80 3.62
C LEU A 144 -18.16 3.56 2.73
N MET A 145 -17.04 3.39 2.04
CA MET A 145 -16.84 2.23 1.16
C MET A 145 -16.53 0.96 1.95
N ARG A 146 -16.92 -0.18 1.38
CA ARG A 146 -16.59 -1.50 1.90
C ARG A 146 -15.14 -1.86 1.58
N VAL A 147 -14.48 -2.64 2.43
CA VAL A 147 -13.14 -3.16 2.16
C VAL A 147 -13.12 -4.00 0.86
N SER A 148 -14.20 -4.74 0.56
CA SER A 148 -14.33 -5.48 -0.70
C SER A 148 -14.31 -4.57 -1.93
N SER A 149 -14.88 -3.36 -1.83
CA SER A 149 -14.87 -2.40 -2.94
C SER A 149 -13.46 -1.87 -3.24
N TYR A 150 -12.62 -1.69 -2.21
CA TYR A 150 -11.21 -1.34 -2.45
C TYR A 150 -10.48 -2.42 -3.26
N VAL A 151 -10.74 -3.70 -2.94
CA VAL A 151 -10.14 -4.82 -3.68
C VAL A 151 -10.57 -4.82 -5.15
N ASP A 152 -11.85 -4.56 -5.41
CA ASP A 152 -12.39 -4.47 -6.76
C ASP A 152 -11.78 -3.29 -7.55
N PHE A 153 -11.59 -2.14 -6.92
CA PHE A 153 -10.92 -1.00 -7.53
C PHE A 153 -9.43 -1.27 -7.77
N ILE A 154 -8.72 -1.88 -6.83
CA ILE A 154 -7.33 -2.29 -7.03
C ILE A 154 -7.24 -3.23 -8.24
N LEU A 155 -8.08 -4.26 -8.33
CA LEU A 155 -8.10 -5.18 -9.47
C LEU A 155 -8.42 -4.46 -10.80
N THR A 156 -9.34 -3.49 -10.78
CA THR A 156 -9.64 -2.68 -11.97
C THR A 156 -8.41 -1.89 -12.42
N LYS A 157 -7.66 -1.30 -11.48
CA LYS A 157 -6.42 -0.58 -11.79
C LYS A 157 -5.33 -1.52 -12.28
N VAL A 158 -5.20 -2.72 -11.71
CA VAL A 158 -4.29 -3.77 -12.22
C VAL A 158 -4.59 -4.11 -13.68
N PHE A 159 -5.86 -4.38 -14.02
CA PHE A 159 -6.20 -4.72 -15.40
C PHE A 159 -5.98 -3.56 -16.38
N ARG A 160 -6.26 -2.32 -15.95
CA ARG A 160 -5.91 -1.12 -16.74
C ARG A 160 -4.41 -1.01 -16.98
N THR A 161 -3.61 -1.19 -15.93
CA THR A 161 -2.16 -1.15 -16.03
C THR A 161 -1.64 -2.18 -17.02
N LYS A 162 -2.13 -3.44 -16.96
CA LYS A 162 -1.75 -4.49 -17.91
C LYS A 162 -2.05 -4.12 -19.36
N GLN A 163 -3.23 -3.51 -19.62
CA GLN A 163 -3.57 -3.06 -20.97
C GLN A 163 -2.67 -1.92 -21.45
N ILE A 164 -2.30 -0.98 -20.57
CA ILE A 164 -1.36 0.09 -20.90
C ILE A 164 0.03 -0.49 -21.17
N GLU A 165 0.48 -1.47 -20.39
CA GLU A 165 1.74 -2.19 -20.59
C GLU A 165 1.77 -2.92 -21.94
N GLU A 166 0.66 -3.51 -22.39
CA GLU A 166 0.51 -4.15 -23.71
C GLU A 166 0.58 -3.15 -24.89
N HIS A 167 0.38 -1.86 -24.62
CA HIS A 167 0.50 -0.77 -25.57
C HIS A 167 1.76 0.09 -25.34
N ASP A 168 2.86 -0.53 -24.89
CA ASP A 168 4.15 0.14 -24.66
C ASP A 168 4.08 1.36 -23.72
N GLY A 169 3.07 1.43 -22.85
CA GLY A 169 2.85 2.52 -21.93
C GLY A 169 2.07 3.70 -22.51
N GLU A 170 1.64 3.64 -23.77
CA GLU A 170 0.91 4.72 -24.44
C GLU A 170 -0.57 4.76 -24.02
N THR A 171 -1.10 5.95 -23.82
CA THR A 171 -2.53 6.20 -23.56
C THR A 171 -3.03 7.36 -24.40
N LEU A 172 -4.29 7.30 -24.84
CA LEU A 172 -4.90 8.40 -25.61
C LEU A 172 -5.52 9.47 -24.72
N VAL A 173 -6.21 9.06 -23.66
CA VAL A 173 -6.96 9.96 -22.75
C VAL A 173 -6.86 9.55 -21.29
N SER A 174 -6.34 8.35 -21.00
CA SER A 174 -6.26 7.81 -19.66
C SER A 174 -4.98 8.26 -18.95
N GLU A 175 -5.03 8.28 -17.64
CA GLU A 175 -3.84 8.41 -16.79
C GLU A 175 -2.87 7.24 -17.04
N GLY A 176 -1.58 7.50 -16.87
CA GLY A 176 -0.51 6.51 -17.06
C GLY A 176 -0.45 5.40 -16.00
N ILE A 177 0.59 4.59 -16.09
CA ILE A 177 0.85 3.48 -15.15
C ILE A 177 1.10 4.01 -13.73
N ASP A 178 1.81 5.12 -13.60
CA ASP A 178 2.14 5.79 -12.34
C ASP A 178 0.88 6.18 -11.54
N ALA A 179 -0.09 6.81 -12.19
CA ALA A 179 -1.34 7.20 -11.56
C ALA A 179 -2.16 5.96 -11.12
N ASN A 180 -2.14 4.88 -11.90
CA ASN A 180 -2.79 3.63 -11.51
C ASN A 180 -2.10 2.99 -10.28
N TYR A 181 -0.77 3.04 -10.18
CA TYR A 181 -0.04 2.58 -8.99
C TYR A 181 -0.36 3.44 -7.75
N LEU A 182 -0.42 4.77 -7.88
CA LEU A 182 -0.82 5.66 -6.78
C LEU A 182 -2.25 5.37 -6.30
N ASP A 183 -3.17 5.05 -7.21
CA ASP A 183 -4.54 4.68 -6.83
C ASP A 183 -4.58 3.32 -6.12
N MET A 184 -3.84 2.30 -6.60
CA MET A 184 -3.74 1.00 -5.93
C MET A 184 -3.14 1.13 -4.53
N LEU A 185 -2.13 1.97 -4.36
CA LEU A 185 -1.54 2.32 -3.08
C LEU A 185 -2.59 2.94 -2.15
N ASN A 186 -3.26 4.01 -2.58
CA ASN A 186 -4.22 4.74 -1.76
C ASN A 186 -5.42 3.88 -1.34
N TYR A 187 -5.98 3.05 -2.24
CA TYR A 187 -7.05 2.10 -1.86
C TYR A 187 -6.57 1.07 -0.83
N SER A 188 -5.31 0.64 -0.92
CA SER A 188 -4.72 -0.29 0.07
C SER A 188 -4.50 0.38 1.42
N ILE A 189 -4.05 1.64 1.45
CA ILE A 189 -3.95 2.43 2.68
C ILE A 189 -5.32 2.65 3.31
N PHE A 190 -6.36 2.98 2.54
CA PHE A 190 -7.72 3.11 3.08
C PHE A 190 -8.22 1.81 3.71
N ALA A 191 -7.91 0.66 3.10
CA ALA A 191 -8.23 -0.63 3.69
C ALA A 191 -7.47 -0.86 5.01
N LEU A 192 -6.16 -0.51 5.08
CA LEU A 192 -5.36 -0.63 6.30
C LEU A 192 -5.85 0.30 7.41
N ILE A 193 -6.24 1.54 7.09
CA ILE A 193 -6.84 2.45 8.06
C ILE A 193 -8.07 1.77 8.68
N LYS A 194 -9.00 1.27 7.88
CA LYS A 194 -10.22 0.62 8.37
C LYS A 194 -9.96 -0.68 9.13
N LEU A 195 -9.00 -1.49 8.71
CA LEU A 195 -8.76 -2.83 9.27
C LEU A 195 -7.82 -2.83 10.49
N VAL A 196 -6.96 -1.82 10.61
CA VAL A 196 -5.91 -1.80 11.64
C VAL A 196 -6.02 -0.56 12.51
N ILE A 197 -6.04 0.63 11.91
CA ILE A 197 -5.97 1.87 12.66
C ILE A 197 -7.27 2.13 13.41
N GLU A 198 -8.43 2.00 12.74
CA GLU A 198 -9.74 2.23 13.35
C GLU A 198 -10.16 1.10 14.29
N GLN A 199 -9.95 -0.19 13.93
CA GLN A 199 -10.37 -1.33 14.76
C GLN A 199 -9.56 -1.51 16.05
N SER A 200 -8.36 -0.94 16.14
CA SER A 200 -7.62 -0.91 17.41
C SER A 200 -8.33 -0.12 18.50
N THR A 201 -9.39 0.61 18.16
CA THR A 201 -10.22 1.37 19.11
C THR A 201 -11.35 0.54 19.72
N ASP A 202 -11.94 -0.40 18.95
CA ASP A 202 -13.10 -1.19 19.40
C ASP A 202 -12.75 -2.30 20.41
N ASN A 203 -11.48 -2.70 20.50
CA ASN A 203 -11.03 -3.77 21.42
C ASN A 203 -10.66 -3.29 22.82
N VAL A 204 -10.77 -2.01 23.12
CA VAL A 204 -10.49 -1.45 24.45
C VAL A 204 -11.77 -1.30 25.31
N GLU A 205 -12.94 -1.45 24.71
CA GLU A 205 -14.25 -1.34 25.39
C GLU A 205 -14.90 -2.70 25.75
N LYS A 206 -14.19 -3.81 25.60
CA LYS A 206 -14.57 -5.16 26.08
C LYS A 206 -13.51 -5.68 27.04
#